data_efb069916cafa7ee6fbbea3f21e70d95
#
_entry.id   efb069916cafa7ee6fbbea3f21e70d95
#
_cell.length_a   1.000
_cell.length_b   1.000
_cell.length_c   1.000
_cell.angle_alpha   90.00
_cell.angle_beta   90.00
_cell.angle_gamma   90.00
#
_symmetry.space_group_name_H-M   'P 1'
#
loop_
_entity.id
_entity.type
_entity.pdbx_description
1 polymer ?
#
loop_
_entity_poly.entity_id
_entity_poly.type
_entity_poly.pdbx_seq_one_letter_code
_entity_poly.pdbx_strand_id
1 'polypeptide(L)'
;VYMIVLMVAAGAAGFCFHYGKYRKHHLVLALLAAEPQGKTEALPEADGLLARDYQQIIASYERQFQEEQIKMEQKYRDMMEYYTMWTHQIKTPIAAMRLLLQEEDTPLSREMQSELFQTEQYVQMALQYLRMEKMTSDLVFARYDLDALIRQAVRKYAPLFIRRKIILSYEPVHCEVLTDEKWLVFVLEQILSNALKYTKSGSIHIYLSPDAPKTLVIEDTGIGIAPEDLPRIFEKGYTGCNGRADKRSTGIGLYLCRQIMEKLSHTIRIESEMGVGTKVYLGLDTVSL
;
A
#
# COMPACT_ATOMS: atom_id res chain seq x y z
N VAL A 1 62.32 -47.76 -12.13
CA VAL A 1 61.44 -47.56 -10.95
C VAL A 1 61.42 -46.10 -10.50
N TYR A 2 62.57 -45.43 -10.32
CA TYR A 2 62.63 -44.02 -9.81
C TYR A 2 61.89 -42.98 -10.70
N MET A 3 62.10 -43.10 -12.04
CA MET A 3 61.40 -42.22 -13.01
C MET A 3 59.87 -42.37 -12.98
N ILE A 4 59.37 -43.57 -12.80
CA ILE A 4 57.90 -43.84 -12.72
C ILE A 4 57.30 -43.18 -11.43
N VAL A 5 58.00 -43.35 -10.29
CA VAL A 5 57.60 -42.75 -9.02
C VAL A 5 57.57 -41.21 -9.12
N LEU A 6 58.56 -40.63 -9.78
CA LEU A 6 58.62 -39.17 -9.99
C LEU A 6 57.50 -38.66 -10.90
N MET A 7 57.17 -39.40 -11.98
CA MET A 7 56.04 -39.07 -12.86
C MET A 7 54.69 -39.17 -12.11
N VAL A 8 54.49 -40.21 -11.30
CA VAL A 8 53.28 -40.36 -10.50
C VAL A 8 53.15 -39.25 -9.45
N ALA A 9 54.26 -38.92 -8.77
CA ALA A 9 54.26 -37.82 -7.80
C ALA A 9 53.98 -36.44 -8.44
N ALA A 10 54.57 -36.16 -9.60
CA ALA A 10 54.30 -34.92 -10.35
C ALA A 10 52.85 -34.86 -10.88
N GLY A 11 52.32 -36.01 -11.36
CA GLY A 11 50.90 -36.12 -11.74
C GLY A 11 49.92 -35.89 -10.58
N ALA A 12 50.21 -36.49 -9.41
CA ALA A 12 49.42 -36.30 -8.21
C ALA A 12 49.46 -34.86 -7.72
N ALA A 13 50.62 -34.20 -7.72
CA ALA A 13 50.75 -32.79 -7.36
C ALA A 13 49.98 -31.88 -8.32
N GLY A 14 50.07 -32.11 -9.63
CA GLY A 14 49.30 -31.39 -10.66
C GLY A 14 47.79 -31.56 -10.47
N PHE A 15 47.36 -32.81 -10.20
CA PHE A 15 45.94 -33.10 -9.92
C PHE A 15 45.45 -32.38 -8.65
N CYS A 16 46.19 -32.42 -7.55
CA CYS A 16 45.83 -31.71 -6.32
C CYS A 16 45.73 -30.21 -6.52
N PHE A 17 46.64 -29.61 -7.30
CA PHE A 17 46.61 -28.18 -7.62
C PHE A 17 45.39 -27.83 -8.48
N HIS A 18 45.12 -28.62 -9.52
CA HIS A 18 43.93 -28.39 -10.37
C HIS A 18 42.61 -28.60 -9.63
N TYR A 19 42.54 -29.64 -8.81
CA TYR A 19 41.37 -29.93 -7.99
C TYR A 19 41.11 -28.81 -6.95
N GLY A 20 42.17 -28.31 -6.31
CA GLY A 20 42.06 -27.18 -5.39
C GLY A 20 41.50 -25.91 -6.05
N LYS A 21 42.00 -25.57 -7.25
CA LYS A 21 41.52 -24.46 -8.06
C LYS A 21 40.05 -24.65 -8.47
N TYR A 22 39.71 -25.85 -8.97
CA TYR A 22 38.32 -26.18 -9.34
C TYR A 22 37.36 -26.06 -8.17
N ARG A 23 37.74 -26.63 -6.99
CA ARG A 23 36.90 -26.56 -5.79
C ARG A 23 36.66 -25.10 -5.31
N LYS A 24 37.69 -24.28 -5.38
CA LYS A 24 37.59 -22.84 -5.04
C LYS A 24 36.63 -22.10 -5.97
N HIS A 25 36.74 -22.33 -7.29
CA HIS A 25 35.83 -21.74 -8.27
C HIS A 25 34.38 -22.22 -8.07
N HIS A 26 34.20 -23.53 -7.84
CA HIS A 26 32.85 -24.08 -7.57
C HIS A 26 32.20 -23.49 -6.31
N LEU A 27 32.97 -23.28 -5.25
CA LEU A 27 32.45 -22.70 -4.00
C LEU A 27 31.97 -21.26 -4.21
N VAL A 28 32.73 -20.46 -4.95
CA VAL A 28 32.33 -19.08 -5.29
C VAL A 28 31.06 -19.06 -6.14
N LEU A 29 30.97 -19.93 -7.15
CA LEU A 29 29.76 -20.03 -7.99
C LEU A 29 28.56 -20.52 -7.19
N ALA A 30 28.74 -21.46 -6.27
CA ALA A 30 27.66 -21.94 -5.39
C ALA A 30 27.14 -20.84 -4.44
N LEU A 31 28.03 -20.01 -3.90
CA LEU A 31 27.65 -18.85 -3.08
C LEU A 31 26.88 -17.80 -3.91
N LEU A 32 27.36 -17.50 -5.12
CA LEU A 32 26.67 -16.57 -6.03
C LEU A 32 25.31 -17.09 -6.49
N ALA A 33 25.16 -18.42 -6.65
CA ALA A 33 23.88 -19.03 -6.98
C ALA A 33 22.88 -19.02 -5.82
N ALA A 34 23.36 -19.03 -4.57
CA ALA A 34 22.52 -18.96 -3.37
C ALA A 34 22.02 -17.51 -3.13
N GLU A 35 22.82 -16.50 -3.49
CA GLU A 35 22.45 -15.07 -3.40
C GLU A 35 22.61 -14.41 -4.77
N PRO A 36 21.59 -14.47 -5.64
CA PRO A 36 21.67 -13.94 -7.02
C PRO A 36 21.86 -12.42 -7.14
N GLN A 37 21.88 -11.67 -6.04
CA GLN A 37 22.16 -10.25 -6.04
C GLN A 37 23.66 -9.90 -6.19
N GLY A 38 24.53 -10.92 -6.32
CA GLY A 38 25.95 -10.76 -6.57
C GLY A 38 26.20 -10.23 -7.99
N LYS A 39 26.97 -9.15 -8.07
CA LYS A 39 27.40 -8.56 -9.34
C LYS A 39 28.23 -9.55 -10.15
N THR A 40 28.09 -9.54 -11.47
CA THR A 40 28.94 -10.32 -12.41
C THR A 40 30.42 -10.09 -12.17
N GLU A 41 30.80 -8.95 -11.57
CA GLU A 41 32.15 -8.62 -11.14
C GLU A 41 32.74 -9.60 -10.10
N ALA A 42 31.92 -10.36 -9.39
CA ALA A 42 32.33 -11.35 -8.39
C ALA A 42 32.57 -12.76 -9.00
N LEU A 43 32.37 -12.94 -10.31
CA LEU A 43 32.64 -14.21 -10.98
C LEU A 43 34.17 -14.48 -10.97
N PRO A 44 34.58 -15.74 -10.71
CA PRO A 44 35.98 -16.10 -10.77
C PRO A 44 36.53 -15.94 -12.19
N GLU A 45 37.84 -15.67 -12.34
CA GLU A 45 38.48 -15.58 -13.66
C GLU A 45 38.15 -16.80 -14.53
N ALA A 46 37.78 -16.51 -15.78
CA ALA A 46 37.40 -17.55 -16.73
C ALA A 46 38.58 -18.45 -17.09
N ASP A 47 38.48 -19.73 -16.79
CA ASP A 47 39.47 -20.77 -17.10
C ASP A 47 39.07 -21.48 -18.39
N GLY A 48 39.47 -20.88 -19.54
CA GLY A 48 39.20 -21.43 -20.87
C GLY A 48 38.11 -20.70 -21.67
N LEU A 49 37.97 -21.07 -22.95
CA LEU A 49 37.03 -20.43 -23.89
C LEU A 49 35.59 -20.57 -23.46
N LEU A 50 35.15 -21.77 -23.08
CA LEU A 50 33.78 -22.04 -22.69
C LEU A 50 33.34 -21.22 -21.47
N ALA A 51 34.23 -21.05 -20.49
CA ALA A 51 33.96 -20.23 -19.31
C ALA A 51 33.80 -18.75 -19.68
N ARG A 52 34.60 -18.24 -20.63
CA ARG A 52 34.47 -16.88 -21.17
C ARG A 52 33.14 -16.67 -21.90
N ASP A 53 32.75 -17.65 -22.73
CA ASP A 53 31.47 -17.56 -23.46
C ASP A 53 30.29 -17.51 -22.51
N TYR A 54 30.27 -18.36 -21.47
CA TYR A 54 29.24 -18.32 -20.43
C TYR A 54 29.21 -16.98 -19.66
N GLN A 55 30.40 -16.45 -19.31
CA GLN A 55 30.45 -15.15 -18.63
C GLN A 55 29.95 -14.00 -19.53
N GLN A 56 30.25 -14.04 -20.84
CA GLN A 56 29.72 -13.07 -21.78
C GLN A 56 28.19 -13.15 -21.91
N ILE A 57 27.66 -14.38 -21.95
CA ILE A 57 26.21 -14.57 -21.98
C ILE A 57 25.58 -14.03 -20.71
N ILE A 58 26.11 -14.36 -19.52
CA ILE A 58 25.59 -13.85 -18.23
C ILE A 58 25.65 -12.32 -18.19
N ALA A 59 26.79 -11.71 -18.57
CA ALA A 59 26.94 -10.27 -18.61
C ALA A 59 25.96 -9.60 -19.58
N SER A 60 25.66 -10.25 -20.73
CA SER A 60 24.66 -9.73 -21.67
C SER A 60 23.24 -9.77 -21.10
N TYR A 61 22.87 -10.86 -20.43
CA TYR A 61 21.57 -10.99 -19.74
C TYR A 61 21.43 -9.99 -18.60
N GLU A 62 22.48 -9.82 -17.80
CA GLU A 62 22.48 -8.86 -16.70
C GLU A 62 22.27 -7.42 -17.21
N ARG A 63 22.98 -7.05 -18.28
CA ARG A 63 22.81 -5.75 -18.93
C ARG A 63 21.39 -5.56 -19.45
N GLN A 64 20.86 -6.56 -20.15
CA GLN A 64 19.50 -6.51 -20.66
C GLN A 64 18.47 -6.40 -19.53
N PHE A 65 18.65 -7.15 -18.46
CA PHE A 65 17.78 -7.09 -17.28
C PHE A 65 17.81 -5.72 -16.61
N GLN A 66 19.02 -5.12 -16.45
CA GLN A 66 19.15 -3.78 -15.90
C GLN A 66 18.50 -2.73 -16.81
N GLU A 67 18.68 -2.83 -18.13
CA GLU A 67 18.04 -1.93 -19.08
C GLU A 67 16.50 -2.04 -19.02
N GLU A 68 15.97 -3.25 -18.91
CA GLU A 68 14.52 -3.47 -18.76
C GLU A 68 14.00 -2.89 -17.44
N GLN A 69 14.72 -3.07 -16.32
CA GLN A 69 14.36 -2.47 -15.03
C GLN A 69 14.35 -0.94 -15.11
N ILE A 70 15.39 -0.33 -15.69
CA ILE A 70 15.45 1.14 -15.87
C ILE A 70 14.26 1.62 -16.71
N LYS A 71 13.96 0.93 -17.83
CA LYS A 71 12.80 1.27 -18.68
C LYS A 71 11.46 1.13 -17.94
N MET A 72 11.31 0.09 -17.13
CA MET A 72 10.09 -0.08 -16.31
C MET A 72 9.94 1.01 -15.26
N GLU A 73 11.04 1.37 -14.58
CA GLU A 73 11.03 2.48 -13.62
C GLU A 73 10.73 3.82 -14.28
N GLN A 74 11.24 4.03 -15.49
CA GLN A 74 10.97 5.26 -16.23
C GLN A 74 9.51 5.35 -16.66
N LYS A 75 8.98 4.28 -17.25
CA LYS A 75 7.54 4.21 -17.59
C LYS A 75 6.64 4.44 -16.38
N TYR A 76 7.01 3.88 -15.22
CA TYR A 76 6.24 4.09 -14.00
C TYR A 76 6.30 5.55 -13.55
N ARG A 77 7.48 6.19 -13.58
CA ARG A 77 7.63 7.62 -13.24
C ARG A 77 6.81 8.51 -14.17
N ASP A 78 6.92 8.29 -15.48
CA ASP A 78 6.17 9.04 -16.49
C ASP A 78 4.65 8.91 -16.26
N MET A 79 4.19 7.69 -15.96
CA MET A 79 2.79 7.41 -15.63
C MET A 79 2.35 8.16 -14.35
N MET A 80 3.17 8.16 -13.30
CA MET A 80 2.86 8.86 -12.04
C MET A 80 2.85 10.38 -12.22
N GLU A 81 3.77 10.92 -12.99
CA GLU A 81 3.80 12.34 -13.35
C GLU A 81 2.54 12.73 -14.13
N TYR A 82 2.18 11.95 -15.15
CA TYR A 82 0.95 12.14 -15.92
C TYR A 82 -0.29 12.15 -15.03
N TYR A 83 -0.46 11.14 -14.16
CA TYR A 83 -1.63 11.09 -13.27
C TYR A 83 -1.64 12.21 -12.23
N THR A 84 -0.48 12.64 -11.77
CA THR A 84 -0.39 13.79 -10.84
C THR A 84 -0.84 15.07 -11.53
N MET A 85 -0.36 15.32 -12.75
CA MET A 85 -0.77 16.46 -13.58
C MET A 85 -2.28 16.39 -13.89
N TRP A 86 -2.76 15.24 -14.33
CA TRP A 86 -4.17 15.00 -14.63
C TRP A 86 -5.10 15.30 -13.43
N THR A 87 -4.66 14.92 -12.22
CA THR A 87 -5.41 15.23 -11.00
C THR A 87 -5.51 16.71 -10.73
N HIS A 88 -4.43 17.46 -10.93
CA HIS A 88 -4.47 18.92 -10.80
C HIS A 88 -5.43 19.52 -11.83
N GLN A 89 -5.42 19.01 -13.07
CA GLN A 89 -6.34 19.47 -14.12
C GLN A 89 -7.81 19.16 -13.82
N ILE A 90 -8.12 18.03 -13.16
CA ILE A 90 -9.50 17.69 -12.75
C ILE A 90 -9.93 18.47 -11.52
N LYS A 91 -9.05 18.74 -10.56
CA LYS A 91 -9.40 19.53 -9.37
C LYS A 91 -9.84 20.94 -9.70
N THR A 92 -9.28 21.55 -10.75
CA THR A 92 -9.62 22.92 -11.18
C THR A 92 -11.09 23.05 -11.59
N PRO A 93 -11.64 22.27 -12.54
CA PRO A 93 -13.06 22.36 -12.88
C PRO A 93 -13.98 21.93 -11.72
N ILE A 94 -13.53 20.96 -10.87
CA ILE A 94 -14.29 20.59 -9.67
C ILE A 94 -14.42 21.80 -8.72
N ALA A 95 -13.31 22.53 -8.48
CA ALA A 95 -13.33 23.72 -7.65
C ALA A 95 -14.22 24.83 -8.25
N ALA A 96 -14.18 25.04 -9.56
CA ALA A 96 -15.04 25.98 -10.25
C ALA A 96 -16.52 25.61 -10.10
N MET A 97 -16.89 24.35 -10.36
CA MET A 97 -18.26 23.87 -10.17
C MET A 97 -18.73 24.03 -8.72
N ARG A 98 -17.84 23.78 -7.74
CA ARG A 98 -18.14 23.98 -6.32
C ARG A 98 -18.46 25.44 -6.01
N LEU A 99 -17.69 26.39 -6.56
CA LEU A 99 -17.95 27.83 -6.37
C LEU A 99 -19.30 28.24 -6.97
N LEU A 100 -19.59 27.81 -8.21
CA LEU A 100 -20.88 28.10 -8.87
C LEU A 100 -22.08 27.53 -8.08
N LEU A 101 -21.94 26.36 -7.49
CA LEU A 101 -22.99 25.74 -6.68
C LEU A 101 -23.16 26.36 -5.27
N GLN A 102 -22.22 27.22 -4.84
CA GLN A 102 -22.36 27.95 -3.57
C GLN A 102 -23.20 29.23 -3.68
N GLU A 103 -23.39 29.77 -4.89
CA GLU A 103 -24.12 30.99 -5.12
C GLU A 103 -25.63 30.83 -4.85
N GLU A 104 -26.17 29.62 -5.03
CA GLU A 104 -27.59 29.34 -4.81
C GLU A 104 -27.77 28.16 -3.87
N ASP A 105 -28.46 28.32 -2.75
CA ASP A 105 -28.80 27.25 -1.81
C ASP A 105 -30.12 26.56 -2.16
N THR A 106 -30.16 25.88 -3.29
CA THR A 106 -31.33 25.09 -3.73
C THR A 106 -31.18 23.61 -3.39
N PRO A 107 -32.27 22.82 -3.32
CA PRO A 107 -32.17 21.37 -3.16
C PRO A 107 -31.29 20.71 -4.25
N LEU A 108 -31.39 21.22 -5.50
CA LEU A 108 -30.63 20.77 -6.62
C LEU A 108 -29.13 21.06 -6.47
N SER A 109 -28.77 22.29 -6.06
CA SER A 109 -27.37 22.65 -5.85
C SER A 109 -26.72 21.82 -4.75
N ARG A 110 -27.45 21.50 -3.68
CA ARG A 110 -26.99 20.63 -2.58
C ARG A 110 -26.77 19.19 -3.07
N GLU A 111 -27.62 18.68 -3.95
CA GLU A 111 -27.45 17.36 -4.54
C GLU A 111 -26.23 17.32 -5.46
N MET A 112 -26.08 18.31 -6.35
CA MET A 112 -24.91 18.44 -7.22
C MET A 112 -23.59 18.59 -6.43
N GLN A 113 -23.58 19.36 -5.34
CA GLN A 113 -22.41 19.44 -4.45
C GLN A 113 -22.03 18.07 -3.88
N SER A 114 -23.02 17.23 -3.56
CA SER A 114 -22.76 15.87 -3.07
C SER A 114 -22.13 14.98 -4.13
N GLU A 115 -22.65 15.01 -5.34
CA GLU A 115 -22.10 14.23 -6.46
C GLU A 115 -20.69 14.72 -6.82
N LEU A 116 -20.47 16.03 -6.76
CA LEU A 116 -19.15 16.63 -6.97
C LEU A 116 -18.15 16.19 -5.90
N PHE A 117 -18.55 16.17 -4.63
CA PHE A 117 -17.73 15.66 -3.54
C PHE A 117 -17.37 14.18 -3.74
N GLN A 118 -18.34 13.35 -4.15
CA GLN A 118 -18.06 11.92 -4.44
C GLN A 118 -17.09 11.77 -5.62
N THR A 119 -17.26 12.55 -6.68
CA THR A 119 -16.35 12.54 -7.83
C THR A 119 -14.92 12.86 -7.39
N GLU A 120 -14.74 13.87 -6.54
CA GLU A 120 -13.44 14.22 -5.97
C GLU A 120 -12.83 13.07 -5.15
N GLN A 121 -13.65 12.36 -4.35
CA GLN A 121 -13.19 11.17 -3.61
C GLN A 121 -12.72 10.05 -4.55
N TYR A 122 -13.42 9.80 -5.66
CA TYR A 122 -12.99 8.78 -6.63
C TYR A 122 -11.67 9.14 -7.31
N VAL A 123 -11.49 10.39 -7.71
CA VAL A 123 -10.23 10.89 -8.28
C VAL A 123 -9.09 10.72 -7.29
N GLN A 124 -9.32 11.07 -6.02
CA GLN A 124 -8.32 10.94 -4.98
C GLN A 124 -7.97 9.47 -4.68
N MET A 125 -8.98 8.59 -4.65
CA MET A 125 -8.80 7.14 -4.46
C MET A 125 -7.97 6.53 -5.59
N ALA A 126 -8.25 6.88 -6.85
CA ALA A 126 -7.51 6.39 -8.01
C ALA A 126 -6.02 6.76 -7.92
N LEU A 127 -5.72 7.99 -7.50
CA LEU A 127 -4.34 8.42 -7.29
C LEU A 127 -3.63 7.67 -6.18
N GLN A 128 -4.30 7.48 -5.04
CA GLN A 128 -3.70 6.75 -3.93
C GLN A 128 -3.45 5.29 -4.30
N TYR A 129 -4.34 4.69 -5.10
CA TYR A 129 -4.13 3.35 -5.64
C TYR A 129 -2.84 3.26 -6.47
N LEU A 130 -2.61 4.23 -7.37
CA LEU A 130 -1.41 4.27 -8.20
C LEU A 130 -0.13 4.52 -7.39
N ARG A 131 -0.19 5.40 -6.38
CA ARG A 131 0.96 5.71 -5.51
C ARG A 131 1.33 4.57 -4.57
N MET A 132 0.38 3.68 -4.26
CA MET A 132 0.58 2.61 -3.29
C MET A 132 1.68 1.62 -3.70
N GLU A 133 1.92 1.38 -4.99
CA GLU A 133 2.95 0.43 -5.45
C GLU A 133 4.37 0.81 -5.00
N LYS A 134 4.69 2.11 -4.98
CA LYS A 134 5.99 2.63 -4.49
C LYS A 134 5.93 3.30 -3.11
N MET A 135 4.83 3.12 -2.38
CA MET A 135 4.63 3.75 -1.08
C MET A 135 5.82 3.53 -0.12
N THR A 136 6.42 2.34 -0.15
CA THR A 136 7.50 1.96 0.79
C THR A 136 8.74 2.85 0.67
N SER A 137 9.03 3.41 -0.52
CA SER A 137 10.17 4.32 -0.74
C SER A 137 9.89 5.76 -0.33
N ASP A 138 8.61 6.15 -0.19
CA ASP A 138 8.18 7.53 0.00
C ASP A 138 7.55 7.80 1.38
N LEU A 139 7.57 6.79 2.29
CA LEU A 139 7.02 6.91 3.63
C LEU A 139 7.86 7.86 4.48
N VAL A 140 7.19 8.83 5.12
CA VAL A 140 7.80 9.76 6.07
C VAL A 140 7.22 9.49 7.47
N PHE A 141 7.87 8.61 8.22
CA PHE A 141 7.47 8.30 9.58
C PHE A 141 7.83 9.42 10.54
N ALA A 142 6.84 9.94 11.27
CA ALA A 142 7.03 10.86 12.39
C ALA A 142 6.01 10.56 13.49
N ARG A 143 6.21 11.14 14.68
CA ARG A 143 5.24 11.07 15.77
C ARG A 143 4.19 12.15 15.57
N TYR A 144 2.94 11.73 15.55
CA TYR A 144 1.79 12.61 15.37
C TYR A 144 0.80 12.43 16.52
N ASP A 145 0.17 13.54 16.91
CA ASP A 145 -1.00 13.51 17.77
C ASP A 145 -2.18 12.92 17.00
N LEU A 146 -2.65 11.75 17.45
CA LEU A 146 -3.75 11.03 16.78
C LEU A 146 -5.03 11.87 16.74
N ASP A 147 -5.29 12.66 17.80
CA ASP A 147 -6.46 13.56 17.85
C ASP A 147 -6.44 14.57 16.70
N ALA A 148 -5.29 15.16 16.40
CA ALA A 148 -5.14 16.10 15.28
C ALA A 148 -5.47 15.44 13.93
N LEU A 149 -5.03 14.22 13.70
CA LEU A 149 -5.29 13.45 12.45
C LEU A 149 -6.78 13.09 12.33
N ILE A 150 -7.42 12.67 13.43
CA ILE A 150 -8.85 12.37 13.44
C ILE A 150 -9.65 13.64 13.14
N ARG A 151 -9.34 14.75 13.78
CA ARG A 151 -10.02 16.03 13.54
C ARG A 151 -9.87 16.51 12.10
N GLN A 152 -8.71 16.30 11.48
CA GLN A 152 -8.49 16.61 10.07
C GLN A 152 -9.45 15.81 9.17
N ALA A 153 -9.54 14.49 9.38
CA ALA A 153 -10.46 13.64 8.64
C ALA A 153 -11.94 14.03 8.88
N VAL A 154 -12.32 14.23 10.13
CA VAL A 154 -13.71 14.62 10.52
C VAL A 154 -14.12 15.96 9.89
N ARG A 155 -13.27 16.98 9.90
CA ARG A 155 -13.55 18.29 9.30
C ARG A 155 -13.93 18.20 7.83
N LYS A 156 -13.29 17.33 7.08
CA LYS A 156 -13.57 17.11 5.66
C LYS A 156 -14.98 16.58 5.43
N TYR A 157 -15.48 15.73 6.32
CA TYR A 157 -16.80 15.10 6.22
C TYR A 157 -17.89 15.82 7.03
N ALA A 158 -17.57 16.86 7.80
CA ALA A 158 -18.53 17.59 8.63
C ALA A 158 -19.79 18.05 7.87
N PRO A 159 -19.70 18.58 6.63
CA PRO A 159 -20.90 18.95 5.88
C PRO A 159 -21.84 17.77 5.58
N LEU A 160 -21.28 16.56 5.42
CA LEU A 160 -22.08 15.34 5.18
C LEU A 160 -22.78 14.87 6.46
N PHE A 161 -22.11 14.93 7.61
CA PHE A 161 -22.71 14.63 8.92
C PHE A 161 -23.93 15.53 9.17
N ILE A 162 -23.77 16.84 8.97
CA ILE A 162 -24.85 17.83 9.17
C ILE A 162 -26.00 17.56 8.21
N ARG A 163 -25.70 17.37 6.92
CA ARG A 163 -26.73 17.17 5.88
C ARG A 163 -27.52 15.89 6.08
N ARG A 164 -26.84 14.80 6.45
CA ARG A 164 -27.50 13.49 6.69
C ARG A 164 -28.10 13.37 8.07
N LYS A 165 -27.91 14.37 8.95
CA LYS A 165 -28.34 14.35 10.35
C LYS A 165 -27.81 13.14 11.12
N ILE A 166 -26.57 12.72 10.83
CA ILE A 166 -25.89 11.63 11.52
C ILE A 166 -25.16 12.25 12.71
N ILE A 167 -25.38 11.68 13.91
CA ILE A 167 -24.74 12.16 15.13
C ILE A 167 -23.30 11.64 15.15
N LEU A 168 -22.36 12.58 15.30
CA LEU A 168 -20.96 12.23 15.56
C LEU A 168 -20.70 12.30 17.07
N SER A 169 -20.40 11.17 17.68
CA SER A 169 -19.90 11.08 19.05
C SER A 169 -18.39 10.89 18.99
N TYR A 170 -17.65 11.89 19.46
CA TYR A 170 -16.20 11.90 19.41
C TYR A 170 -15.63 12.25 20.76
N GLU A 171 -14.85 11.33 21.32
CA GLU A 171 -14.10 11.56 22.55
C GLU A 171 -12.66 11.97 22.18
N PRO A 172 -12.14 13.08 22.73
CA PRO A 172 -10.76 13.49 22.46
C PRO A 172 -9.77 12.40 22.80
N VAL A 173 -8.87 12.10 21.86
CA VAL A 173 -7.91 11.00 21.95
C VAL A 173 -6.53 11.56 22.29
N HIS A 174 -6.04 11.28 23.51
CA HIS A 174 -4.70 11.69 23.94
C HIS A 174 -3.70 10.56 23.67
N CYS A 175 -3.24 10.43 22.42
CA CYS A 175 -2.34 9.38 22.01
C CYS A 175 -1.42 9.83 20.88
N GLU A 176 -0.10 9.61 21.05
CA GLU A 176 0.86 9.78 19.97
C GLU A 176 1.10 8.46 19.24
N VAL A 177 1.15 8.54 17.91
CA VAL A 177 1.39 7.41 17.02
C VAL A 177 2.57 7.68 16.09
N LEU A 178 3.39 6.67 15.82
CA LEU A 178 4.46 6.74 14.84
C LEU A 178 3.91 6.25 13.49
N THR A 179 3.71 7.17 12.55
CA THR A 179 3.03 6.88 11.30
C THR A 179 3.43 7.88 10.21
N ASP A 180 2.91 7.70 9.01
CA ASP A 180 2.86 8.75 7.97
C ASP A 180 1.50 9.44 8.00
N GLU A 181 1.48 10.75 8.23
CA GLU A 181 0.28 11.57 8.35
C GLU A 181 -0.66 11.40 7.16
N LYS A 182 -0.14 11.56 5.94
CA LYS A 182 -0.94 11.57 4.72
C LYS A 182 -1.66 10.24 4.49
N TRP A 183 -0.98 9.15 4.75
CA TRP A 183 -1.51 7.82 4.55
C TRP A 183 -2.50 7.42 5.66
N LEU A 184 -2.21 7.75 6.92
CA LEU A 184 -3.14 7.45 8.00
C LEU A 184 -4.42 8.32 7.89
N VAL A 185 -4.29 9.61 7.56
CA VAL A 185 -5.45 10.47 7.31
C VAL A 185 -6.32 9.92 6.18
N PHE A 186 -5.71 9.42 5.09
CA PHE A 186 -6.46 8.78 4.00
C PHE A 186 -7.25 7.56 4.50
N VAL A 187 -6.66 6.70 5.35
CA VAL A 187 -7.37 5.54 5.94
C VAL A 187 -8.56 6.03 6.78
N LEU A 188 -8.35 7.01 7.66
CA LEU A 188 -9.41 7.57 8.49
C LEU A 188 -10.56 8.15 7.63
N GLU A 189 -10.23 8.91 6.59
CA GLU A 189 -11.17 9.46 5.64
C GLU A 189 -11.99 8.36 4.94
N GLN A 190 -11.33 7.28 4.53
CA GLN A 190 -11.98 6.18 3.82
C GLN A 190 -12.94 5.39 4.73
N ILE A 191 -12.56 5.17 6.00
CA ILE A 191 -13.43 4.51 6.99
C ILE A 191 -14.64 5.42 7.32
N LEU A 192 -14.42 6.72 7.53
CA LEU A 192 -15.50 7.69 7.75
C LEU A 192 -16.45 7.79 6.55
N SER A 193 -15.90 7.77 5.33
CA SER A 193 -16.70 7.73 4.11
C SER A 193 -17.62 6.52 4.06
N ASN A 194 -17.09 5.33 4.39
CA ASN A 194 -17.88 4.11 4.44
C ASN A 194 -18.94 4.17 5.55
N ALA A 195 -18.58 4.57 6.76
CA ALA A 195 -19.51 4.72 7.86
C ALA A 195 -20.69 5.64 7.47
N LEU A 196 -20.38 6.83 6.92
CA LEU A 196 -21.41 7.77 6.42
C LEU A 196 -22.23 7.19 5.27
N LYS A 197 -21.62 6.44 4.37
CA LYS A 197 -22.31 5.84 3.21
C LYS A 197 -23.36 4.82 3.64
N TYR A 198 -23.03 3.97 4.60
CA TYR A 198 -23.85 2.83 5.02
C TYR A 198 -24.74 3.12 6.24
N THR A 199 -24.58 4.30 6.87
CA THR A 199 -25.50 4.78 7.91
C THR A 199 -26.51 5.78 7.32
N LYS A 200 -27.77 5.36 7.24
CA LYS A 200 -28.84 6.25 6.73
C LYS A 200 -29.34 7.21 7.81
N SER A 201 -29.43 6.74 9.05
CA SER A 201 -29.81 7.45 10.27
C SER A 201 -29.16 6.80 11.47
N GLY A 202 -28.81 7.59 12.48
CA GLY A 202 -28.15 7.10 13.69
C GLY A 202 -26.87 7.86 14.01
N SER A 203 -25.83 7.16 14.43
CA SER A 203 -24.60 7.77 14.94
C SER A 203 -23.34 7.07 14.44
N ILE A 204 -22.25 7.82 14.45
CA ILE A 204 -20.89 7.31 14.28
C ILE A 204 -20.11 7.71 15.53
N HIS A 205 -19.46 6.74 16.17
CA HIS A 205 -18.66 6.92 17.38
C HIS A 205 -17.18 6.72 17.08
N ILE A 206 -16.33 7.60 17.59
CA ILE A 206 -14.89 7.53 17.46
C ILE A 206 -14.27 7.58 18.85
N TYR A 207 -13.55 6.53 19.23
CA TYR A 207 -12.97 6.40 20.56
C TYR A 207 -11.75 5.47 20.55
N LEU A 208 -10.91 5.52 21.60
CA LEU A 208 -9.89 4.49 21.83
C LEU A 208 -10.49 3.26 22.47
N SER A 209 -10.09 2.08 21.99
CA SER A 209 -10.49 0.82 22.60
C SER A 209 -10.03 0.77 24.05
N PRO A 210 -10.92 0.43 25.01
CA PRO A 210 -10.52 0.24 26.40
C PRO A 210 -9.67 -1.03 26.60
N ASP A 211 -9.82 -2.01 25.70
CA ASP A 211 -9.22 -3.34 25.83
C ASP A 211 -7.88 -3.50 25.11
N ALA A 212 -7.55 -2.55 24.20
CA ALA A 212 -6.33 -2.63 23.39
C ALA A 212 -5.65 -1.26 23.30
N PRO A 213 -4.39 -1.14 23.78
CA PRO A 213 -3.67 0.13 23.74
C PRO A 213 -3.52 0.61 22.30
N LYS A 214 -3.57 1.95 22.12
CA LYS A 214 -3.42 2.62 20.81
C LYS A 214 -4.28 2.04 19.68
N THR A 215 -5.42 1.48 20.01
CA THR A 215 -6.37 0.99 19.02
C THR A 215 -7.54 1.96 18.90
N LEU A 216 -7.60 2.65 17.77
CA LEU A 216 -8.73 3.53 17.43
C LEU A 216 -9.90 2.71 16.93
N VAL A 217 -11.09 2.99 17.44
CA VAL A 217 -12.35 2.37 16.99
C VAL A 217 -13.22 3.45 16.32
N ILE A 218 -13.71 3.11 15.12
CA ILE A 218 -14.74 3.88 14.43
C ILE A 218 -15.94 2.96 14.28
N GLU A 219 -17.01 3.27 15.00
CA GLU A 219 -18.22 2.47 15.09
C GLU A 219 -19.39 3.21 14.46
N ASP A 220 -20.10 2.59 13.53
CA ASP A 220 -21.34 3.12 12.95
C ASP A 220 -22.54 2.25 13.31
N THR A 221 -23.71 2.88 13.35
CA THR A 221 -25.01 2.22 13.56
C THR A 221 -25.73 1.99 12.22
N GLY A 222 -24.98 1.66 11.18
CA GLY A 222 -25.50 1.47 9.83
C GLY A 222 -26.12 0.10 9.60
N ILE A 223 -26.24 -0.27 8.33
CA ILE A 223 -26.88 -1.53 7.91
C ILE A 223 -26.08 -2.78 8.27
N GLY A 224 -24.81 -2.64 8.66
CA GLY A 224 -23.90 -3.75 8.89
C GLY A 224 -23.47 -4.49 7.61
N ILE A 225 -22.63 -5.52 7.79
CA ILE A 225 -22.06 -6.35 6.75
C ILE A 225 -22.51 -7.80 6.97
N ALA A 226 -22.90 -8.46 5.90
CA ALA A 226 -23.28 -9.86 5.96
C ALA A 226 -22.08 -10.74 6.38
N PRO A 227 -22.28 -11.78 7.22
CA PRO A 227 -21.18 -12.64 7.69
C PRO A 227 -20.39 -13.28 6.55
N GLU A 228 -21.06 -13.62 5.45
CA GLU A 228 -20.46 -14.17 4.24
C GLU A 228 -19.56 -13.19 3.48
N ASP A 229 -19.81 -11.87 3.62
CA ASP A 229 -19.02 -10.83 2.98
C ASP A 229 -17.76 -10.47 3.82
N LEU A 230 -17.82 -10.58 5.16
CA LEU A 230 -16.76 -10.17 6.09
C LEU A 230 -15.36 -10.69 5.73
N PRO A 231 -15.15 -11.96 5.36
CA PRO A 231 -13.82 -12.46 5.00
C PRO A 231 -13.25 -11.79 3.74
N ARG A 232 -14.12 -11.23 2.89
CA ARG A 232 -13.80 -10.76 1.55
C ARG A 232 -13.78 -9.26 1.38
N ILE A 233 -14.22 -8.48 2.37
CA ILE A 233 -14.35 -7.02 2.29
C ILE A 233 -13.04 -6.30 1.97
N PHE A 234 -11.89 -6.94 2.22
CA PHE A 234 -10.58 -6.42 1.90
C PHE A 234 -10.04 -6.92 0.55
N GLU A 235 -10.77 -7.76 -0.19
CA GLU A 235 -10.37 -8.20 -1.53
C GLU A 235 -10.52 -7.04 -2.53
N LYS A 236 -9.58 -6.95 -3.48
CA LYS A 236 -9.57 -5.91 -4.51
C LYS A 236 -10.80 -6.00 -5.40
N GLY A 237 -11.59 -4.92 -5.46
CA GLY A 237 -12.79 -4.83 -6.28
C GLY A 237 -14.02 -5.52 -5.71
N TYR A 238 -13.94 -6.03 -4.47
CA TYR A 238 -15.09 -6.65 -3.82
C TYR A 238 -16.06 -5.60 -3.27
N THR A 239 -17.33 -5.72 -3.62
CA THR A 239 -18.37 -4.73 -3.25
C THR A 239 -19.48 -5.28 -2.37
N GLY A 240 -19.46 -6.57 -2.01
CA GLY A 240 -20.50 -7.23 -1.21
C GLY A 240 -21.92 -7.17 -1.84
N CYS A 241 -22.89 -7.72 -1.14
CA CYS A 241 -24.29 -7.69 -1.61
C CYS A 241 -24.85 -6.25 -1.63
N ASN A 242 -24.55 -5.45 -0.63
CA ASN A 242 -25.00 -4.06 -0.51
C ASN A 242 -24.32 -3.12 -1.52
N GLY A 243 -23.07 -3.38 -1.88
CA GLY A 243 -22.32 -2.58 -2.85
C GLY A 243 -22.70 -2.87 -4.30
N ARG A 244 -23.23 -4.06 -4.62
CA ARG A 244 -23.77 -4.41 -5.95
C ARG A 244 -25.08 -3.67 -6.24
N ALA A 245 -25.88 -3.42 -5.22
CA ALA A 245 -27.11 -2.62 -5.34
C ALA A 245 -26.79 -1.13 -5.53
N ASP A 246 -25.67 -0.65 -4.95
CA ASP A 246 -25.15 0.69 -5.16
C ASP A 246 -24.05 0.67 -6.23
N LYS A 247 -24.42 1.02 -7.49
CA LYS A 247 -23.50 1.14 -8.65
C LYS A 247 -22.29 2.06 -8.41
N ARG A 248 -22.24 2.75 -7.27
CA ARG A 248 -21.21 3.71 -6.86
C ARG A 248 -20.09 3.10 -6.02
N SER A 249 -20.11 1.79 -5.73
CA SER A 249 -19.08 1.12 -4.94
C SER A 249 -17.97 0.58 -5.85
N THR A 250 -16.74 1.04 -5.68
CA THR A 250 -15.58 0.58 -6.47
C THR A 250 -14.93 -0.69 -5.92
N GLY A 251 -15.19 -1.04 -4.64
CA GLY A 251 -14.53 -2.15 -3.95
C GLY A 251 -13.03 -1.96 -3.74
N ILE A 252 -12.50 -0.75 -3.94
CA ILE A 252 -11.06 -0.46 -3.80
C ILE A 252 -10.74 0.16 -2.43
N GLY A 253 -11.69 0.84 -1.80
CA GLY A 253 -11.43 1.63 -0.58
C GLY A 253 -10.87 0.83 0.59
N LEU A 254 -11.56 -0.24 1.02
CA LEU A 254 -11.10 -1.09 2.14
C LEU A 254 -9.84 -1.89 1.77
N TYR A 255 -9.73 -2.33 0.52
CA TYR A 255 -8.49 -2.94 0.02
C TYR A 255 -7.29 -2.00 0.21
N LEU A 256 -7.43 -0.73 -0.18
CA LEU A 256 -6.38 0.28 0.02
C LEU A 256 -6.08 0.49 1.51
N CYS A 257 -7.12 0.60 2.35
CA CYS A 257 -6.93 0.75 3.79
C CYS A 257 -6.07 -0.39 4.35
N ARG A 258 -6.35 -1.64 4.00
CA ARG A 258 -5.58 -2.79 4.46
C ARG A 258 -4.13 -2.71 4.00
N GLN A 259 -3.89 -2.47 2.71
CA GLN A 259 -2.54 -2.39 2.15
C GLN A 259 -1.71 -1.25 2.76
N ILE A 260 -2.34 -0.09 3.02
CA ILE A 260 -1.68 1.05 3.66
C ILE A 260 -1.34 0.70 5.11
N MET A 261 -2.27 0.15 5.88
CA MET A 261 -2.05 -0.21 7.27
C MET A 261 -0.93 -1.25 7.40
N GLU A 262 -0.89 -2.27 6.53
CA GLU A 262 0.20 -3.25 6.48
C GLU A 262 1.56 -2.59 6.20
N LYS A 263 1.64 -1.67 5.24
CA LYS A 263 2.88 -0.93 4.93
C LYS A 263 3.32 0.05 6.03
N LEU A 264 2.38 0.56 6.81
CA LEU A 264 2.66 1.39 7.99
C LEU A 264 3.00 0.56 9.24
N SER A 265 3.04 -0.77 9.14
CA SER A 265 3.16 -1.70 10.29
C SER A 265 2.04 -1.51 11.32
N HIS A 266 0.86 -1.18 10.84
CA HIS A 266 -0.38 -1.05 11.59
C HIS A 266 -1.35 -2.17 11.23
N THR A 267 -2.42 -2.34 12.02
CA THR A 267 -3.43 -3.37 11.78
C THR A 267 -4.81 -2.77 11.56
N ILE A 268 -5.62 -3.44 10.75
CA ILE A 268 -7.03 -3.10 10.56
C ILE A 268 -7.87 -4.37 10.73
N ARG A 269 -8.92 -4.27 11.55
CA ARG A 269 -9.89 -5.33 11.80
C ARG A 269 -11.30 -4.75 11.76
N ILE A 270 -12.25 -5.54 11.28
CA ILE A 270 -13.66 -5.14 11.19
C ILE A 270 -14.52 -6.20 11.86
N GLU A 271 -15.44 -5.74 12.69
CA GLU A 271 -16.54 -6.52 13.25
C GLU A 271 -17.84 -5.86 12.79
N SER A 272 -18.80 -6.67 12.40
CA SER A 272 -20.08 -6.13 11.93
C SER A 272 -21.20 -7.14 12.12
N GLU A 273 -22.39 -6.60 12.39
CA GLU A 273 -23.63 -7.35 12.51
C GLU A 273 -24.72 -6.67 11.68
N MET A 274 -25.44 -7.46 10.88
CA MET A 274 -26.52 -6.97 10.03
C MET A 274 -27.61 -6.28 10.84
N GLY A 275 -27.94 -5.05 10.46
CA GLY A 275 -28.96 -4.24 11.13
C GLY A 275 -28.53 -3.58 12.44
N VAL A 276 -27.32 -3.86 12.93
CA VAL A 276 -26.74 -3.24 14.13
C VAL A 276 -25.73 -2.17 13.76
N GLY A 277 -24.75 -2.52 12.89
CA GLY A 277 -23.71 -1.62 12.44
C GLY A 277 -22.36 -2.28 12.24
N THR A 278 -21.32 -1.44 12.12
CA THR A 278 -19.94 -1.88 11.86
C THR A 278 -18.97 -1.19 12.81
N LYS A 279 -18.00 -1.95 13.34
CA LYS A 279 -16.87 -1.47 14.13
C LYS A 279 -15.58 -1.73 13.35
N VAL A 280 -14.83 -0.68 13.09
CA VAL A 280 -13.50 -0.75 12.47
C VAL A 280 -12.47 -0.44 13.52
N TYR A 281 -11.55 -1.37 13.75
CA TYR A 281 -10.44 -1.26 14.69
C TYR A 281 -9.16 -0.99 13.93
N LEU A 282 -8.49 0.10 14.26
CA LEU A 282 -7.19 0.49 13.72
C LEU A 282 -6.15 0.38 14.83
N GLY A 283 -5.37 -0.70 14.82
CA GLY A 283 -4.25 -0.89 15.76
C GLY A 283 -3.04 -0.09 15.29
N LEU A 284 -2.66 0.91 16.08
CA LEU A 284 -1.62 1.90 15.74
C LEU A 284 -0.35 1.72 16.59
N ASP A 285 -0.25 0.60 17.31
CA ASP A 285 1.00 0.18 17.93
C ASP A 285 1.98 -0.21 16.82
N THR A 286 3.17 0.39 16.84
CA THR A 286 4.28 -0.11 16.03
C THR A 286 4.66 -1.47 16.55
N VAL A 287 4.48 -2.50 15.73
CA VAL A 287 5.05 -3.82 16.00
C VAL A 287 6.56 -3.59 16.07
N SER A 288 7.15 -3.83 17.25
CA SER A 288 8.61 -3.89 17.37
C SER A 288 9.09 -5.01 16.47
N LEU A 289 9.80 -4.64 15.39
CA LEU A 289 10.51 -5.56 14.49
C LEU A 289 11.57 -6.34 15.24
#